data_34df256cad0ed868293d0953af8ff929
#
_entry.id   34df256cad0ed868293d0953af8ff929
#
_cell.length_a   1.000
_cell.length_b   1.000
_cell.length_c   1.000
_cell.angle_alpha   90.00
_cell.angle_beta   90.00
_cell.angle_gamma   90.00
#
_symmetry.space_group_name_H-M   'P 1'
#
loop_
_entity.id
_entity.type
_entity.pdbx_description
1 polymer ?
#
loop_
_entity_poly.entity_id
_entity_poly.type
_entity_poly.pdbx_seq_one_letter_code
_entity_poly.pdbx_strand_id
1 'polypeptide(L)'
;YGQTCFDVLQQHGLFEALFPDAEKTIHYPHAAYAQYAKNMMRIALANTDERIAADKPVTIAFLLAAILWPVYQLQYRGLLKERDNWHSAMHEAIDLVHIAASERVAIPVRLRGMIREIWALQARLEQAARGNIRKMHSVLAHPRFRAAYDFLLVRQGAGEDLADLVELWTALQQDPDTAADVEQYRAEQSEDEESAAAPRKRRSRNSNRRKKRD
;
A
#
# COMPACT_ATOMS: atom_id res chain seq x y z
N TYR A 1 14.52 20.02 3.34
CA TYR A 1 14.43 20.30 1.88
C TYR A 1 13.04 20.03 1.34
N GLY A 2 12.42 18.87 1.62
CA GLY A 2 11.10 18.52 1.12
C GLY A 2 10.01 19.42 1.66
N GLN A 3 10.03 19.74 2.95
CA GLN A 3 9.09 20.68 3.56
C GLN A 3 9.18 22.06 2.91
N THR A 4 10.39 22.58 2.75
CA THR A 4 10.61 23.90 2.09
C THR A 4 10.12 23.87 0.63
N CYS A 5 10.38 22.77 -0.08
CA CYS A 5 9.88 22.58 -1.45
C CYS A 5 8.35 22.63 -1.50
N PHE A 6 7.69 21.94 -0.59
CA PHE A 6 6.23 21.92 -0.49
C PHE A 6 5.66 23.32 -0.20
N ASP A 7 6.25 24.05 0.75
CA ASP A 7 5.82 25.40 1.10
C ASP A 7 5.94 26.35 -0.12
N VAL A 8 7.04 26.24 -0.89
CA VAL A 8 7.22 27.02 -2.13
C VAL A 8 6.20 26.63 -3.19
N LEU A 9 5.94 25.33 -3.39
CA LEU A 9 4.93 24.88 -4.34
C LEU A 9 3.54 25.42 -3.99
N GLN A 10 3.17 25.43 -2.71
CA GLN A 10 1.90 26.01 -2.26
C GLN A 10 1.86 27.53 -2.47
N GLN A 11 2.91 28.25 -2.07
CA GLN A 11 2.99 29.71 -2.21
C GLN A 11 2.78 30.18 -3.65
N HIS A 12 3.24 29.39 -4.62
CA HIS A 12 3.14 29.72 -6.04
C HIS A 12 1.96 29.04 -6.75
N GLY A 13 1.05 28.37 -6.04
CA GLY A 13 -0.09 27.67 -6.62
C GLY A 13 0.29 26.44 -7.45
N LEU A 14 1.55 26.03 -7.43
CA LEU A 14 2.04 24.89 -8.21
C LEU A 14 1.56 23.56 -7.66
N PHE A 15 1.36 23.45 -6.34
CA PHE A 15 0.83 22.22 -5.76
C PHE A 15 -0.60 21.96 -6.23
N GLU A 16 -1.46 22.97 -6.28
CA GLU A 16 -2.82 22.89 -6.83
C GLU A 16 -2.79 22.48 -8.32
N ALA A 17 -1.88 23.06 -9.10
CA ALA A 17 -1.77 22.73 -10.52
C ALA A 17 -1.36 21.27 -10.76
N LEU A 18 -0.46 20.71 -9.92
CA LEU A 18 0.06 19.35 -10.03
C LEU A 18 -0.87 18.31 -9.38
N PHE A 19 -1.44 18.63 -8.21
CA PHE A 19 -2.23 17.72 -7.40
C PHE A 19 -3.54 18.37 -6.93
N PRO A 20 -4.46 18.75 -7.84
CA PRO A 20 -5.66 19.51 -7.50
C PRO A 20 -6.57 18.80 -6.48
N ASP A 21 -6.67 17.47 -6.56
CA ASP A 21 -7.50 16.72 -5.62
C ASP A 21 -6.85 16.60 -4.23
N ALA A 22 -5.52 16.51 -4.15
CA ALA A 22 -4.81 16.57 -2.87
C ALA A 22 -4.93 17.97 -2.26
N GLU A 23 -4.83 19.04 -3.04
CA GLU A 23 -5.06 20.42 -2.59
C GLU A 23 -6.47 20.59 -2.00
N LYS A 24 -7.51 20.03 -2.64
CA LYS A 24 -8.88 20.03 -2.09
C LYS A 24 -8.96 19.34 -0.72
N THR A 25 -8.14 18.34 -0.45
CA THR A 25 -8.16 17.64 0.84
C THR A 25 -7.58 18.48 1.97
N ILE A 26 -6.55 19.29 1.71
CA ILE A 26 -5.96 20.19 2.72
C ILE A 26 -6.82 21.43 2.99
N HIS A 27 -7.77 21.70 2.14
CA HIS A 27 -8.81 22.75 2.29
C HIS A 27 -10.21 22.15 2.48
N TYR A 28 -10.30 20.89 2.88
CA TYR A 28 -11.58 20.21 3.05
C TYR A 28 -12.45 20.91 4.10
N PRO A 29 -13.78 21.01 3.90
CA PRO A 29 -14.68 21.73 4.81
C PRO A 29 -14.63 21.24 6.26
N HIS A 30 -14.39 19.95 6.48
CA HIS A 30 -14.24 19.41 7.82
C HIS A 30 -12.80 19.63 8.30
N ALA A 31 -12.61 20.55 9.24
CA ALA A 31 -11.30 21.02 9.67
C ALA A 31 -10.35 19.91 10.17
N ALA A 32 -10.88 18.92 10.91
CA ALA A 32 -10.06 17.80 11.39
C ALA A 32 -9.52 16.96 10.23
N TYR A 33 -10.31 16.76 9.16
CA TYR A 33 -9.83 16.03 7.98
C TYR A 33 -8.80 16.85 7.19
N ALA A 34 -9.01 18.15 7.03
CA ALA A 34 -8.05 19.04 6.39
C ALA A 34 -6.70 19.03 7.15
N GLN A 35 -6.75 19.08 8.48
CA GLN A 35 -5.54 18.99 9.30
C GLN A 35 -4.85 17.63 9.17
N TYR A 36 -5.60 16.55 9.18
CA TYR A 36 -5.10 15.20 8.91
C TYR A 36 -4.37 15.13 7.55
N ALA A 37 -5.00 15.63 6.47
CA ALA A 37 -4.40 15.64 5.14
C ALA A 37 -3.08 16.45 5.10
N LYS A 38 -3.02 17.60 5.76
CA LYS A 38 -1.80 18.37 5.91
C LYS A 38 -0.71 17.61 6.69
N ASN A 39 -1.08 16.96 7.78
CA ASN A 39 -0.16 16.17 8.60
C ASN A 39 0.43 15.00 7.82
N MET A 40 -0.38 14.27 7.04
CA MET A 40 0.10 13.18 6.17
C MET A 40 1.26 13.64 5.30
N MET A 41 1.11 14.75 4.60
CA MET A 41 2.15 15.29 3.73
C MET A 41 3.38 15.76 4.51
N ARG A 42 3.18 16.53 5.57
CA ARG A 42 4.28 17.10 6.36
C ARG A 42 5.15 16.03 7.01
N ILE A 43 4.53 15.00 7.60
CA ILE A 43 5.26 13.89 8.21
C ILE A 43 6.02 13.08 7.16
N ALA A 44 5.40 12.77 6.01
CA ALA A 44 6.07 12.04 4.95
C ALA A 44 7.27 12.82 4.37
N LEU A 45 7.15 14.13 4.22
CA LEU A 45 8.25 15.00 3.79
C LEU A 45 9.36 15.10 4.83
N ALA A 46 9.01 15.28 6.12
CA ALA A 46 9.99 15.30 7.21
C ALA A 46 10.78 13.99 7.29
N ASN A 47 10.08 12.84 7.26
CA ASN A 47 10.73 11.53 7.26
C ASN A 47 11.63 11.34 6.02
N THR A 48 11.25 11.92 4.88
CA THR A 48 12.06 11.90 3.66
C THR A 48 13.34 12.75 3.84
N ASP A 49 13.22 13.93 4.40
CA ASP A 49 14.37 14.81 4.69
C ASP A 49 15.33 14.17 5.68
N GLU A 50 14.83 13.52 6.74
CA GLU A 50 15.65 12.77 7.70
C GLU A 50 16.37 11.59 7.05
N ARG A 51 15.72 10.87 6.15
CA ARG A 51 16.35 9.76 5.41
C ARG A 51 17.45 10.26 4.48
N ILE A 52 17.22 11.36 3.78
CA ILE A 52 18.23 11.98 2.91
C ILE A 52 19.42 12.46 3.75
N ALA A 53 19.17 13.10 4.88
CA ALA A 53 20.23 13.55 5.79
C ALA A 53 21.05 12.38 6.38
N ALA A 54 20.43 11.20 6.52
CA ALA A 54 21.07 9.98 6.99
C ALA A 54 21.64 9.10 5.84
N ASP A 55 21.74 9.62 4.63
CA ASP A 55 22.17 8.92 3.40
C ASP A 55 21.41 7.60 3.14
N LYS A 56 20.12 7.58 3.49
CA LYS A 56 19.23 6.43 3.27
C LYS A 56 18.41 6.60 1.99
N PRO A 57 18.15 5.53 1.25
CA PRO A 57 17.37 5.61 0.02
C PRO A 57 15.94 6.08 0.29
N VAL A 58 15.43 6.95 -0.58
CA VAL A 58 14.05 7.43 -0.58
C VAL A 58 13.34 6.99 -1.84
N THR A 59 12.04 6.79 -1.75
CA THR A 59 11.23 6.32 -2.86
C THR A 59 10.12 7.34 -3.17
N ILE A 60 10.11 7.89 -4.37
CA ILE A 60 9.07 8.82 -4.83
C ILE A 60 7.67 8.22 -4.69
N ALA A 61 7.53 6.90 -4.88
CA ALA A 61 6.25 6.22 -4.70
C ALA A 61 5.69 6.39 -3.27
N PHE A 62 6.55 6.42 -2.24
CA PHE A 62 6.12 6.62 -0.85
C PHE A 62 5.55 8.03 -0.64
N LEU A 63 6.22 9.05 -1.16
CA LEU A 63 5.73 10.43 -1.09
C LEU A 63 4.42 10.60 -1.84
N LEU A 64 4.32 10.08 -3.06
CA LEU A 64 3.07 10.10 -3.83
C LEU A 64 1.95 9.34 -3.10
N ALA A 65 2.28 8.20 -2.49
CA ALA A 65 1.31 7.47 -1.69
C ALA A 65 0.77 8.33 -0.53
N ALA A 66 1.63 9.08 0.16
CA ALA A 66 1.22 9.95 1.27
C ALA A 66 0.41 11.17 0.81
N ILE A 67 0.82 11.81 -0.30
CA ILE A 67 0.11 12.96 -0.88
C ILE A 67 -1.30 12.56 -1.35
N LEU A 68 -1.43 11.40 -1.98
CA LEU A 68 -2.69 10.94 -2.58
C LEU A 68 -3.56 10.12 -1.62
N TRP A 69 -3.05 9.73 -0.45
CA TRP A 69 -3.80 8.92 0.51
C TRP A 69 -5.10 9.57 1.00
N PRO A 70 -5.15 10.86 1.37
CA PRO A 70 -6.40 11.50 1.75
C PRO A 70 -7.43 11.49 0.62
N VAL A 71 -7.01 11.69 -0.62
CA VAL A 71 -7.90 11.59 -1.80
C VAL A 71 -8.46 10.17 -1.92
N TYR A 72 -7.58 9.16 -1.82
CA TYR A 72 -7.99 7.76 -1.83
C TYR A 72 -9.01 7.45 -0.73
N GLN A 73 -8.81 7.91 0.49
CA GLN A 73 -9.74 7.67 1.60
C GLN A 73 -11.14 8.27 1.34
N LEU A 74 -11.23 9.45 0.72
CA LEU A 74 -12.51 10.05 0.36
C LEU A 74 -13.22 9.24 -0.72
N GLN A 75 -12.51 8.84 -1.77
CA GLN A 75 -13.04 8.00 -2.84
C GLN A 75 -13.52 6.65 -2.30
N TYR A 76 -12.67 5.99 -1.50
CA TYR A 76 -12.99 4.69 -0.91
C TYR A 76 -14.24 4.75 -0.01
N ARG A 77 -14.34 5.76 0.86
CA ARG A 77 -15.53 5.96 1.72
C ARG A 77 -16.80 6.25 0.91
N GLY A 78 -16.67 6.96 -0.22
CA GLY A 78 -17.77 7.18 -1.16
C GLY A 78 -18.26 5.86 -1.74
N LEU A 79 -17.36 5.08 -2.31
CA LEU A 79 -17.67 3.81 -2.95
C LEU A 79 -18.20 2.75 -1.98
N LEU A 80 -17.75 2.73 -0.71
CA LEU A 80 -18.28 1.83 0.32
C LEU A 80 -19.77 2.03 0.63
N LYS A 81 -20.32 3.21 0.37
CA LYS A 81 -21.76 3.46 0.52
C LYS A 81 -22.59 2.86 -0.61
N GLU A 82 -21.97 2.60 -1.74
CA GLU A 82 -22.60 2.15 -2.98
C GLU A 82 -22.30 0.67 -3.30
N ARG A 83 -21.30 0.08 -2.63
CA ARG A 83 -20.81 -1.26 -2.92
C ARG A 83 -20.86 -2.15 -1.69
N ASP A 84 -21.38 -3.35 -1.84
CA ASP A 84 -21.40 -4.36 -0.76
C ASP A 84 -20.01 -5.00 -0.51
N ASN A 85 -19.09 -4.88 -1.48
CA ASN A 85 -17.77 -5.49 -1.41
C ASN A 85 -16.67 -4.44 -1.19
N TRP A 86 -16.14 -4.38 0.02
CA TRP A 86 -15.07 -3.47 0.41
C TRP A 86 -13.79 -3.63 -0.44
N HIS A 87 -13.47 -4.86 -0.85
CA HIS A 87 -12.27 -5.15 -1.66
C HIS A 87 -12.41 -4.56 -3.08
N SER A 88 -13.58 -4.69 -3.69
CA SER A 88 -13.87 -4.06 -4.97
C SER A 88 -13.83 -2.53 -4.86
N ALA A 89 -14.45 -1.96 -3.82
CA ALA A 89 -14.42 -0.52 -3.56
C ALA A 89 -12.99 0.00 -3.38
N MET A 90 -12.14 -0.75 -2.67
CA MET A 90 -10.72 -0.42 -2.48
C MET A 90 -9.98 -0.34 -3.81
N HIS A 91 -10.08 -1.36 -4.66
CA HIS A 91 -9.39 -1.39 -5.95
C HIS A 91 -9.88 -0.29 -6.89
N GLU A 92 -11.18 -0.08 -6.96
CA GLU A 92 -11.79 0.98 -7.76
C GLU A 92 -11.33 2.38 -7.30
N ALA A 93 -11.31 2.64 -5.98
CA ALA A 93 -10.79 3.89 -5.44
C ALA A 93 -9.33 4.14 -5.80
N ILE A 94 -8.48 3.11 -5.73
CA ILE A 94 -7.07 3.20 -6.14
C ILE A 94 -6.97 3.58 -7.61
N ASP A 95 -7.74 2.94 -8.48
CA ASP A 95 -7.69 3.20 -9.92
C ASP A 95 -8.17 4.61 -10.26
N LEU A 96 -9.26 5.07 -9.66
CA LEU A 96 -9.78 6.44 -9.86
C LEU A 96 -8.74 7.49 -9.47
N VAL A 97 -8.10 7.34 -8.31
CA VAL A 97 -7.06 8.28 -7.86
C VAL A 97 -5.84 8.26 -8.79
N HIS A 98 -5.41 7.08 -9.24
CA HIS A 98 -4.28 6.98 -10.16
C HIS A 98 -4.59 7.59 -11.53
N ILE A 99 -5.81 7.42 -12.05
CA ILE A 99 -6.23 8.03 -13.32
C ILE A 99 -6.22 9.56 -13.18
N ALA A 100 -6.90 10.11 -12.18
CA ALA A 100 -6.99 11.54 -11.95
C ALA A 100 -5.61 12.20 -11.75
N ALA A 101 -4.75 11.60 -10.94
CA ALA A 101 -3.40 12.12 -10.72
C ALA A 101 -2.54 12.05 -12.00
N SER A 102 -2.72 11.03 -12.83
CA SER A 102 -1.95 10.84 -14.06
C SER A 102 -2.32 11.83 -15.18
N GLU A 103 -3.45 12.50 -15.07
CA GLU A 103 -3.84 13.58 -16.01
C GLU A 103 -2.95 14.83 -15.86
N ARG A 104 -2.38 15.03 -14.69
CA ARG A 104 -1.56 16.21 -14.35
C ARG A 104 -0.08 15.88 -14.22
N VAL A 105 0.23 14.75 -13.61
CA VAL A 105 1.60 14.31 -13.33
C VAL A 105 1.82 12.94 -13.96
N ALA A 106 2.81 12.83 -14.84
CA ALA A 106 3.17 11.56 -15.46
C ALA A 106 3.72 10.56 -14.41
N ILE A 107 2.83 9.79 -13.77
CA ILE A 107 3.21 8.77 -12.80
C ILE A 107 3.49 7.45 -13.54
N PRO A 108 4.76 6.99 -13.60
CA PRO A 108 5.11 5.73 -14.26
C PRO A 108 4.33 4.54 -13.68
N VAL A 109 3.98 3.57 -14.54
CA VAL A 109 3.23 2.35 -14.14
C VAL A 109 3.87 1.64 -12.95
N ARG A 110 5.22 1.57 -12.93
CA ARG A 110 5.96 0.97 -11.81
C ARG A 110 5.68 1.67 -10.48
N LEU A 111 5.63 3.01 -10.45
CA LEU A 111 5.34 3.76 -9.22
C LEU A 111 3.89 3.57 -8.80
N ARG A 112 2.94 3.55 -9.74
CA ARG A 112 1.52 3.25 -9.45
C ARG A 112 1.35 1.87 -8.83
N GLY A 113 2.07 0.86 -9.31
CA GLY A 113 2.11 -0.47 -8.70
C GLY A 113 2.59 -0.45 -7.25
N MET A 114 3.69 0.28 -6.98
CA MET A 114 4.22 0.42 -5.63
C MET A 114 3.25 1.15 -4.68
N ILE A 115 2.59 2.21 -5.15
CA ILE A 115 1.57 2.94 -4.38
C ILE A 115 0.39 2.01 -4.05
N ARG A 116 -0.10 1.27 -5.05
CA ARG A 116 -1.18 0.28 -4.87
C ARG A 116 -0.84 -0.75 -3.80
N GLU A 117 0.37 -1.31 -3.84
CA GLU A 117 0.83 -2.30 -2.84
C GLU A 117 0.88 -1.70 -1.43
N ILE A 118 1.42 -0.47 -1.27
CA ILE A 118 1.46 0.22 0.02
C ILE A 118 0.05 0.40 0.59
N TRP A 119 -0.90 0.87 -0.23
CA TRP A 119 -2.28 1.10 0.20
C TRP A 119 -3.05 -0.19 0.49
N ALA A 120 -2.92 -1.20 -0.37
CA ALA A 120 -3.57 -2.49 -0.15
C ALA A 120 -3.05 -3.18 1.13
N LEU A 121 -1.76 -3.01 1.44
CA LEU A 121 -1.18 -3.54 2.66
C LEU A 121 -1.73 -2.86 3.92
N GLN A 122 -2.21 -1.61 3.87
CA GLN A 122 -2.86 -1.00 5.04
C GLN A 122 -4.09 -1.80 5.49
N ALA A 123 -4.96 -2.16 4.55
CA ALA A 123 -6.11 -3.01 4.86
C ALA A 123 -5.69 -4.42 5.34
N ARG A 124 -4.62 -4.98 4.77
CA ARG A 124 -4.09 -6.29 5.20
C ARG A 124 -3.49 -6.24 6.61
N LEU A 125 -2.79 -5.17 6.99
CA LEU A 125 -2.28 -4.95 8.35
C LEU A 125 -3.44 -4.94 9.36
N GLU A 126 -4.50 -4.19 9.08
CA GLU A 126 -5.68 -4.11 9.96
C GLU A 126 -6.42 -5.45 10.07
N GLN A 127 -6.58 -6.18 8.96
CA GLN A 127 -7.27 -7.46 8.95
C GLN A 127 -6.44 -8.59 9.58
N ALA A 128 -5.14 -8.63 9.33
CA ALA A 128 -4.26 -9.64 9.92
C ALA A 128 -4.19 -9.51 11.43
N ALA A 129 -4.19 -8.28 11.96
CA ALA A 129 -4.22 -8.02 13.39
C ALA A 129 -5.46 -8.60 14.10
N ARG A 130 -6.59 -8.71 13.37
CA ARG A 130 -7.84 -9.36 13.86
C ARG A 130 -7.89 -10.85 13.57
N GLY A 131 -6.91 -11.38 12.87
CA GLY A 131 -6.86 -12.75 12.38
C GLY A 131 -6.02 -13.68 13.27
N ASN A 132 -5.47 -14.68 12.62
CA ASN A 132 -4.53 -15.61 13.25
C ASN A 132 -3.08 -15.23 12.92
N ILE A 133 -2.14 -15.81 13.68
CA ILE A 133 -0.71 -15.56 13.57
C ILE A 133 -0.17 -15.83 12.15
N ARG A 134 -0.67 -16.86 11.45
CA ARG A 134 -0.26 -17.20 10.08
C ARG A 134 -0.56 -16.06 9.08
N LYS A 135 -1.66 -15.33 9.27
CA LYS A 135 -1.98 -14.14 8.47
C LYS A 135 -0.99 -13.01 8.76
N MET A 136 -0.58 -12.85 10.01
CA MET A 136 0.44 -11.87 10.40
C MET A 136 1.79 -12.21 9.76
N HIS A 137 2.23 -13.48 9.81
CA HIS A 137 3.46 -13.92 9.14
C HIS A 137 3.41 -13.67 7.63
N SER A 138 2.27 -13.91 6.98
CA SER A 138 2.08 -13.60 5.56
C SER A 138 2.26 -12.10 5.24
N VAL A 139 1.86 -11.22 6.14
CA VAL A 139 2.03 -9.76 5.97
C VAL A 139 3.48 -9.36 6.23
N LEU A 140 4.10 -9.88 7.30
CA LEU A 140 5.52 -9.65 7.64
C LEU A 140 6.46 -10.16 6.54
N ALA A 141 6.12 -11.29 5.90
CA ALA A 141 6.88 -11.86 4.79
C ALA A 141 6.82 -11.04 3.49
N HIS A 142 5.84 -10.13 3.38
CA HIS A 142 5.62 -9.39 2.14
C HIS A 142 6.80 -8.46 1.81
N PRO A 143 7.32 -8.43 0.56
CA PRO A 143 8.49 -7.63 0.18
C PRO A 143 8.33 -6.11 0.45
N ARG A 144 7.09 -5.61 0.48
CA ARG A 144 6.77 -4.21 0.76
C ARG A 144 6.35 -3.96 2.21
N PHE A 145 6.47 -4.97 3.09
CA PHE A 145 6.04 -4.82 4.48
C PHE A 145 6.67 -3.59 5.15
N ARG A 146 8.00 -3.40 4.99
CA ARG A 146 8.69 -2.25 5.59
C ARG A 146 8.10 -0.92 5.15
N ALA A 147 7.84 -0.75 3.87
CA ALA A 147 7.24 0.48 3.35
C ALA A 147 5.80 0.66 3.85
N ALA A 148 5.02 -0.43 3.96
CA ALA A 148 3.67 -0.38 4.50
C ALA A 148 3.64 -0.05 5.99
N TYR A 149 4.58 -0.58 6.77
CA TYR A 149 4.73 -0.26 8.18
C TYR A 149 5.17 1.20 8.40
N ASP A 150 6.16 1.68 7.65
CA ASP A 150 6.56 3.09 7.70
C ASP A 150 5.38 4.01 7.32
N PHE A 151 4.52 3.58 6.39
CA PHE A 151 3.30 4.30 6.01
C PHE A 151 2.24 4.27 7.13
N LEU A 152 2.10 3.16 7.84
CA LEU A 152 1.23 3.06 9.02
C LEU A 152 1.65 4.05 10.11
N LEU A 153 2.96 4.23 10.34
CA LEU A 153 3.49 5.22 11.27
C LEU A 153 3.15 6.66 10.82
N VAL A 154 3.20 6.96 9.53
CA VAL A 154 2.79 8.27 9.00
C VAL A 154 1.30 8.51 9.25
N ARG A 155 0.43 7.51 9.02
CA ARG A 155 -1.01 7.58 9.29
C ARG A 155 -1.30 7.85 10.76
N GLN A 156 -0.64 7.11 11.68
CA GLN A 156 -0.76 7.33 13.12
C GLN A 156 -0.31 8.74 13.51
N GLY A 157 0.86 9.16 13.06
CA GLY A 157 1.40 10.50 13.32
C GLY A 157 0.52 11.62 12.74
N ALA A 158 -0.20 11.36 11.67
CA ALA A 158 -1.15 12.29 11.08
C ALA A 158 -2.44 12.45 11.88
N GLY A 159 -2.73 11.53 12.81
CA GLY A 159 -3.87 11.60 13.73
C GLY A 159 -4.90 10.49 13.58
N GLU A 160 -4.59 9.40 12.87
CA GLU A 160 -5.43 8.20 12.91
C GLU A 160 -5.23 7.44 14.23
N ASP A 161 -6.30 6.88 14.77
CA ASP A 161 -6.28 6.05 15.99
C ASP A 161 -5.75 4.63 15.65
N LEU A 162 -4.44 4.51 15.60
CA LEU A 162 -3.72 3.31 15.17
C LEU A 162 -2.66 2.87 16.18
N ALA A 163 -2.69 3.40 17.41
CA ALA A 163 -1.66 3.14 18.42
C ALA A 163 -1.47 1.65 18.69
N ASP A 164 -2.56 0.94 18.99
CA ASP A 164 -2.54 -0.50 19.28
C ASP A 164 -2.03 -1.32 18.08
N LEU A 165 -2.41 -0.91 16.87
CA LEU A 165 -1.98 -1.57 15.64
C LEU A 165 -0.48 -1.39 15.41
N VAL A 166 0.03 -0.18 15.63
CA VAL A 166 1.46 0.13 15.52
C VAL A 166 2.25 -0.64 16.58
N GLU A 167 1.78 -0.67 17.84
CA GLU A 167 2.41 -1.41 18.92
C GLU A 167 2.51 -2.91 18.58
N LEU A 168 1.41 -3.52 18.13
CA LEU A 168 1.38 -4.92 17.70
C LEU A 168 2.43 -5.22 16.62
N TRP A 169 2.42 -4.44 15.52
CA TRP A 169 3.35 -4.68 14.42
C TRP A 169 4.80 -4.36 14.78
N THR A 170 5.03 -3.45 15.74
CA THR A 170 6.36 -3.17 16.28
C THR A 170 6.88 -4.34 17.09
N ALA A 171 6.07 -4.87 18.00
CA ALA A 171 6.41 -6.03 18.82
C ALA A 171 6.73 -7.26 17.97
N LEU A 172 5.88 -7.56 16.97
CA LEU A 172 6.09 -8.70 16.06
C LEU A 172 7.40 -8.62 15.26
N GLN A 173 7.84 -7.41 14.90
CA GLN A 173 9.13 -7.24 14.20
C GLN A 173 10.34 -7.45 15.09
N GLN A 174 10.20 -7.27 16.41
CA GLN A 174 11.26 -7.38 17.39
C GLN A 174 11.34 -8.77 18.02
N ASP A 175 10.32 -9.59 17.84
CA ASP A 175 10.24 -10.94 18.41
C ASP A 175 11.06 -11.93 17.56
N PRO A 176 12.09 -12.57 18.15
CA PRO A 176 12.93 -13.55 17.44
C PRO A 176 12.17 -14.78 16.95
N ASP A 177 11.16 -15.24 17.70
CA ASP A 177 10.37 -16.40 17.31
C ASP A 177 9.51 -16.08 16.08
N THR A 178 8.92 -14.90 16.06
CA THR A 178 8.21 -14.39 14.88
C THR A 178 9.14 -14.28 13.66
N ALA A 179 10.38 -13.87 13.82
CA ALA A 179 11.34 -13.79 12.71
C ALA A 179 11.63 -15.17 12.11
N ALA A 180 11.80 -16.21 12.93
CA ALA A 180 12.00 -17.59 12.50
C ALA A 180 10.76 -18.13 11.76
N ASP A 181 9.57 -17.90 12.31
CA ASP A 181 8.29 -18.31 11.71
C ASP A 181 8.05 -17.64 10.34
N VAL A 182 8.43 -16.37 10.19
CA VAL A 182 8.34 -15.64 8.91
C VAL A 182 9.31 -16.22 7.88
N GLU A 183 10.51 -16.60 8.26
CA GLU A 183 11.46 -17.26 7.38
C GLU A 183 10.96 -18.63 6.92
N GLN A 184 10.41 -19.43 7.84
CA GLN A 184 9.78 -20.68 7.49
C GLN A 184 8.61 -20.48 6.52
N TYR A 185 7.73 -19.50 6.79
CA TYR A 185 6.62 -19.17 5.91
C TYR A 185 7.09 -18.79 4.49
N ARG A 186 8.19 -18.04 4.37
CA ARG A 186 8.78 -17.69 3.05
C ARG A 186 9.31 -18.92 2.32
N ALA A 187 9.97 -19.83 3.04
CA ALA A 187 10.47 -21.07 2.46
C ALA A 187 9.33 -21.95 1.92
N GLU A 188 8.27 -22.14 2.71
CA GLU A 188 7.05 -22.88 2.29
C GLU A 188 6.42 -22.28 1.01
N GLN A 189 6.31 -20.95 0.94
CA GLN A 189 5.77 -20.28 -0.25
C GLN A 189 6.64 -20.45 -1.49
N SER A 190 7.96 -20.43 -1.33
CA SER A 190 8.90 -20.63 -2.44
C SER A 190 8.80 -22.05 -3.00
N GLU A 191 8.65 -23.05 -2.15
CA GLU A 191 8.47 -24.45 -2.56
C GLU A 191 7.12 -24.67 -3.29
N ASP A 192 6.05 -24.03 -2.81
CA ASP A 192 4.75 -24.07 -3.44
C ASP A 192 4.75 -23.42 -4.84
N GLU A 193 5.43 -22.28 -4.99
CA GLU A 193 5.59 -21.61 -6.29
C GLU A 193 6.43 -22.43 -7.28
N GLU A 194 7.51 -23.05 -6.83
CA GLU A 194 8.35 -23.92 -7.66
C GLU A 194 7.61 -25.20 -8.08
N SER A 195 6.85 -25.80 -7.16
CA SER A 195 5.98 -26.94 -7.43
C SER A 195 4.86 -26.61 -8.43
N ALA A 196 4.28 -25.42 -8.34
CA ALA A 196 3.24 -24.94 -9.26
C ALA A 196 3.79 -24.62 -10.66
N ALA A 197 5.05 -24.18 -10.74
CA ALA A 197 5.74 -23.85 -11.99
C ALA A 197 6.27 -25.09 -12.72
N ALA A 198 6.37 -26.26 -12.06
CA ALA A 198 6.81 -27.49 -12.67
C ALA A 198 5.88 -27.94 -13.80
N PRO A 199 6.39 -28.28 -15.00
CA PRO A 199 5.55 -28.62 -16.15
C PRO A 199 4.72 -29.88 -15.85
N ARG A 200 3.40 -29.73 -15.79
CA ARG A 200 2.46 -30.87 -15.66
C ARG A 200 2.72 -31.84 -16.78
N LYS A 201 3.28 -33.02 -16.49
CA LYS A 201 3.44 -34.13 -17.45
C LYS A 201 2.08 -34.41 -18.10
N ARG A 202 1.95 -34.09 -19.38
CA ARG A 202 0.77 -34.42 -20.19
C ARG A 202 0.52 -35.94 -20.08
N ARG A 203 -0.51 -36.31 -19.35
CA ARG A 203 -1.04 -37.69 -19.39
C ARG A 203 -1.44 -37.98 -20.83
N SER A 204 -0.60 -38.75 -21.53
CA SER A 204 -0.90 -39.32 -22.84
C SER A 204 -2.21 -40.11 -22.72
N ARG A 205 -3.28 -39.58 -23.33
CA ARG A 205 -4.51 -40.34 -23.56
C ARG A 205 -4.19 -41.40 -24.60
N ASN A 206 -3.85 -42.60 -24.14
CA ASN A 206 -3.74 -43.77 -24.99
C ASN A 206 -5.15 -44.11 -25.52
N SER A 207 -5.45 -43.64 -26.72
CA SER A 207 -6.69 -43.98 -27.42
C SER A 207 -6.56 -45.42 -27.93
N ASN A 208 -7.07 -46.37 -27.18
CA ASN A 208 -7.23 -47.75 -27.59
C ASN A 208 -8.34 -47.84 -28.68
N ARG A 209 -7.91 -47.67 -29.92
CA ARG A 209 -8.76 -47.82 -31.11
C ARG A 209 -8.96 -49.31 -31.33
N ARG A 210 -9.98 -49.88 -30.69
CA ARG A 210 -10.45 -51.25 -30.98
C ARG A 210 -10.97 -51.29 -32.42
N LYS A 211 -10.22 -51.92 -33.30
CA LYS A 211 -10.68 -52.37 -34.59
C LYS A 211 -11.83 -53.40 -34.35
N LYS A 212 -13.04 -53.12 -34.81
CA LYS A 212 -14.05 -54.13 -35.11
C LYS A 212 -13.79 -54.56 -36.53
N ARG A 213 -13.45 -55.82 -36.68
CA ARG A 213 -13.62 -56.64 -37.91
C ARG A 213 -15.01 -57.26 -37.84
N ASP A 214 -15.58 -57.35 -39.02
CA ASP A 214 -16.75 -58.05 -39.56
C ASP A 214 -18.01 -57.24 -39.58
#